data_53f359c66d56a3cf73bded8fbdddfae3
#
_entry.id   53f359c66d56a3cf73bded8fbdddfae3
#
_cell.length_a   1.000
_cell.length_b   1.000
_cell.length_c   1.000
_cell.angle_alpha   90.00
_cell.angle_beta   90.00
_cell.angle_gamma   90.00
#
_symmetry.space_group_name_H-M   'P 1'
#
loop_
_entity.id
_entity.type
_entity.pdbx_description
1 polymer ?
#
loop_
_entity_poly.entity_id
_entity_poly.type
_entity_poly.pdbx_seq_one_letter_code
_entity_poly.pdbx_strand_id
1 'polypeptide(L)'
;MIKIAIVEDHHLVRHGFIETFKKIEDVSVVYDTDDGNSLFDYLKSHTIDLLILDLQMNKMGGLEICKHIKLHFPKIKILVLTQLISELSVSNLIKARANGYCSKLINSSEIEIAIRKIMDNQTYFDSSTRAILPELLEYKSIIKPSTLNQFKLTDREIDIIRLISQQKDNEYIAKILNISPRTVENHRRRIIQKTNQKNITDVVTLTLKNRIIKLEEL
;
A
#
# COMPACT_ATOMS: atom_id res chain seq x y z
N MET A 1 -1.04 28.69 -3.90
CA MET A 1 -2.24 27.85 -4.17
C MET A 1 -1.77 26.43 -4.41
N ILE A 2 -2.21 25.49 -3.61
CA ILE A 2 -1.84 24.06 -3.68
C ILE A 2 -2.71 23.38 -4.74
N LYS A 3 -2.10 22.82 -5.77
CA LYS A 3 -2.79 22.10 -6.86
C LYS A 3 -2.96 20.65 -6.47
N ILE A 4 -4.21 20.20 -6.35
CA ILE A 4 -4.55 18.83 -5.95
C ILE A 4 -5.11 18.06 -7.15
N ALA A 5 -4.64 16.81 -7.34
CA ALA A 5 -5.34 15.82 -8.13
C ALA A 5 -5.97 14.77 -7.22
N ILE A 6 -7.11 14.20 -7.64
CA ILE A 6 -7.82 13.15 -6.91
C ILE A 6 -7.94 11.92 -7.79
N VAL A 7 -7.58 10.75 -7.26
CA VAL A 7 -7.82 9.45 -7.91
C VAL A 7 -8.64 8.58 -6.96
N GLU A 8 -9.88 8.34 -7.36
CA GLU A 8 -10.90 7.66 -6.57
C GLU A 8 -11.95 7.08 -7.51
N ASP A 9 -12.23 5.79 -7.46
CA ASP A 9 -13.19 5.15 -8.39
C ASP A 9 -14.66 5.29 -7.97
N HIS A 10 -14.94 5.59 -6.69
CA HIS A 10 -16.30 5.87 -6.22
C HIS A 10 -16.69 7.32 -6.50
N HIS A 11 -17.56 7.53 -7.49
CA HIS A 11 -17.97 8.86 -7.94
C HIS A 11 -18.47 9.78 -6.82
N LEU A 12 -19.33 9.27 -5.91
CA LEU A 12 -19.87 10.08 -4.80
C LEU A 12 -18.78 10.50 -3.81
N VAL A 13 -17.83 9.62 -3.51
CA VAL A 13 -16.72 9.90 -2.62
C VAL A 13 -15.81 10.95 -3.26
N ARG A 14 -15.46 10.77 -4.53
CA ARG A 14 -14.65 11.72 -5.29
C ARG A 14 -15.27 13.11 -5.31
N HIS A 15 -16.58 13.20 -5.60
CA HIS A 15 -17.29 14.47 -5.57
C HIS A 15 -17.32 15.08 -4.17
N GLY A 16 -17.51 14.28 -3.12
CA GLY A 16 -17.46 14.74 -1.74
C GLY A 16 -16.11 15.37 -1.37
N PHE A 17 -15.02 14.78 -1.82
CA PHE A 17 -13.67 15.36 -1.62
C PHE A 17 -13.51 16.67 -2.39
N ILE A 18 -13.97 16.77 -3.64
CA ILE A 18 -13.91 18.01 -4.43
C ILE A 18 -14.63 19.14 -3.67
N GLU A 19 -15.86 18.89 -3.20
CA GLU A 19 -16.63 19.89 -2.45
C GLU A 19 -16.01 20.25 -1.10
N THR A 20 -15.32 19.31 -0.45
CA THR A 20 -14.60 19.55 0.78
C THR A 20 -13.38 20.44 0.52
N PHE A 21 -12.58 20.14 -0.50
CA PHE A 21 -11.36 20.88 -0.80
C PHE A 21 -11.63 22.29 -1.34
N LYS A 22 -12.76 22.54 -2.01
CA LYS A 22 -13.19 23.89 -2.42
C LYS A 22 -13.36 24.87 -1.25
N LYS A 23 -13.58 24.35 -0.02
CA LYS A 23 -13.76 25.17 1.19
C LYS A 23 -12.43 25.50 1.89
N ILE A 24 -11.32 24.91 1.46
CA ILE A 24 -10.00 25.13 2.04
C ILE A 24 -9.33 26.25 1.26
N GLU A 25 -8.95 27.30 1.99
CA GLU A 25 -8.23 28.43 1.41
C GLU A 25 -6.89 27.97 0.81
N ASP A 26 -6.50 28.55 -0.30
CA ASP A 26 -5.25 28.23 -1.05
C ASP A 26 -5.16 26.79 -1.60
N VAL A 27 -6.25 26.06 -1.66
CA VAL A 27 -6.33 24.72 -2.27
C VAL A 27 -7.18 24.76 -3.55
N SER A 28 -6.73 24.09 -4.59
CA SER A 28 -7.47 23.96 -5.84
C SER A 28 -7.41 22.52 -6.36
N VAL A 29 -8.55 21.89 -6.57
CA VAL A 29 -8.63 20.62 -7.29
C VAL A 29 -8.55 20.92 -8.78
N VAL A 30 -7.43 20.57 -9.39
CA VAL A 30 -7.12 20.85 -10.80
C VAL A 30 -7.39 19.66 -11.71
N TYR A 31 -7.53 18.46 -11.14
CA TYR A 31 -7.81 17.23 -11.86
C TYR A 31 -8.46 16.18 -10.95
N ASP A 32 -9.41 15.43 -11.48
CA ASP A 32 -9.97 14.26 -10.81
C ASP A 32 -10.23 13.14 -11.81
N THR A 33 -10.07 11.90 -11.39
CA THR A 33 -10.27 10.72 -12.24
C THR A 33 -10.57 9.47 -11.41
N ASP A 34 -11.13 8.47 -12.06
CA ASP A 34 -11.31 7.10 -11.53
C ASP A 34 -10.21 6.12 -11.98
N ASP A 35 -9.20 6.61 -12.72
CA ASP A 35 -8.20 5.76 -13.36
C ASP A 35 -6.78 6.32 -13.27
N GLY A 36 -5.84 5.46 -12.85
CA GLY A 36 -4.44 5.82 -12.72
C GLY A 36 -3.76 6.17 -14.03
N ASN A 37 -4.11 5.51 -15.14
CA ASN A 37 -3.52 5.80 -16.46
C ASN A 37 -3.90 7.21 -16.93
N SER A 38 -5.16 7.60 -16.72
CA SER A 38 -5.64 8.97 -17.02
C SER A 38 -4.87 10.01 -16.22
N LEU A 39 -4.54 9.73 -14.93
CA LEU A 39 -3.65 10.60 -14.16
C LEU A 39 -2.27 10.70 -14.79
N PHE A 40 -1.67 9.58 -15.20
CA PHE A 40 -0.33 9.60 -15.79
C PHE A 40 -0.29 10.40 -17.09
N ASP A 41 -1.32 10.28 -17.92
CA ASP A 41 -1.44 11.08 -19.15
C ASP A 41 -1.59 12.58 -18.86
N TYR A 42 -2.39 12.95 -17.87
CA TYR A 42 -2.54 14.33 -17.42
C TYR A 42 -1.19 14.92 -16.96
N LEU A 43 -0.39 14.15 -16.22
CA LEU A 43 0.90 14.60 -15.66
C LEU A 43 2.00 14.77 -16.72
N LYS A 44 1.82 14.31 -17.96
CA LYS A 44 2.77 14.57 -19.06
C LYS A 44 2.84 16.05 -19.44
N SER A 45 1.76 16.80 -19.24
CA SER A 45 1.65 18.22 -19.63
C SER A 45 1.23 19.16 -18.50
N HIS A 46 0.87 18.64 -17.34
CA HIS A 46 0.40 19.41 -16.20
C HIS A 46 1.16 19.07 -14.92
N THR A 47 1.16 19.99 -13.97
CA THR A 47 1.81 19.81 -12.67
C THR A 47 0.80 19.86 -11.54
N ILE A 48 1.01 19.01 -10.53
CA ILE A 48 0.27 19.04 -9.26
C ILE A 48 1.26 19.04 -8.10
N ASP A 49 0.80 19.49 -6.95
CA ASP A 49 1.59 19.52 -5.72
C ASP A 49 1.27 18.30 -4.84
N LEU A 50 0.00 17.91 -4.80
CA LEU A 50 -0.52 16.85 -3.95
C LEU A 50 -1.47 15.94 -4.73
N LEU A 51 -1.27 14.63 -4.59
CA LEU A 51 -2.18 13.59 -5.04
C LEU A 51 -2.98 13.06 -3.85
N ILE A 52 -4.30 13.12 -3.93
CA ILE A 52 -5.23 12.39 -3.06
C ILE A 52 -5.52 11.06 -3.75
N LEU A 53 -5.27 9.97 -3.05
CA LEU A 53 -5.26 8.63 -3.65
C LEU A 53 -6.04 7.62 -2.82
N ASP A 54 -7.03 6.99 -3.42
CA ASP A 54 -7.61 5.78 -2.84
C ASP A 54 -6.71 4.57 -3.11
N LEU A 55 -6.70 3.63 -2.17
CA LEU A 55 -6.01 2.35 -2.33
C LEU A 55 -6.82 1.31 -3.06
N GLN A 56 -8.14 1.32 -2.82
CA GLN A 56 -9.04 0.29 -3.27
C GLN A 56 -9.76 0.74 -4.54
N MET A 57 -9.12 0.50 -5.66
CA MET A 57 -9.69 0.82 -6.97
C MET A 57 -9.71 -0.42 -7.87
N ASN A 58 -10.73 -0.49 -8.72
CA ASN A 58 -11.00 -1.67 -9.53
C ASN A 58 -10.00 -1.88 -10.68
N LYS A 59 -9.50 -0.79 -11.31
CA LYS A 59 -8.66 -0.87 -12.52
C LYS A 59 -7.17 -1.01 -12.17
N MET A 60 -6.62 -0.05 -11.45
CA MET A 60 -5.22 -0.02 -11.01
C MET A 60 -5.17 0.26 -9.52
N GLY A 61 -4.49 -0.59 -8.75
CA GLY A 61 -4.41 -0.44 -7.30
C GLY A 61 -3.64 0.82 -6.88
N GLY A 62 -4.13 1.51 -5.85
CA GLY A 62 -3.50 2.77 -5.37
C GLY A 62 -2.03 2.62 -4.98
N LEU A 63 -1.61 1.45 -4.48
CA LEU A 63 -0.19 1.18 -4.19
C LEU A 63 0.68 1.22 -5.46
N GLU A 64 0.18 0.74 -6.58
CA GLU A 64 0.87 0.75 -7.86
C GLU A 64 1.01 2.18 -8.38
N ILE A 65 -0.08 2.96 -8.31
CA ILE A 65 -0.06 4.39 -8.64
C ILE A 65 0.93 5.13 -7.76
N CYS A 66 0.91 4.89 -6.44
CA CYS A 66 1.85 5.51 -5.50
C CYS A 66 3.31 5.25 -5.89
N LYS A 67 3.67 4.00 -6.20
CA LYS A 67 5.02 3.63 -6.65
C LYS A 67 5.40 4.32 -7.95
N HIS A 68 4.49 4.34 -8.93
CA HIS A 68 4.71 5.00 -10.22
C HIS A 68 4.97 6.50 -10.05
N ILE A 69 4.13 7.19 -9.29
CA ILE A 69 4.27 8.62 -9.01
C ILE A 69 5.60 8.92 -8.31
N LYS A 70 5.98 8.13 -7.30
CA LYS A 70 7.25 8.35 -6.58
C LYS A 70 8.48 8.09 -7.43
N LEU A 71 8.38 7.22 -8.43
CA LEU A 71 9.46 6.93 -9.37
C LEU A 71 9.62 8.03 -10.43
N HIS A 72 8.52 8.46 -11.05
CA HIS A 72 8.54 9.36 -12.21
C HIS A 72 8.28 10.83 -11.85
N PHE A 73 7.56 11.09 -10.76
CA PHE A 73 7.19 12.42 -10.29
C PHE A 73 7.51 12.61 -8.80
N PRO A 74 8.78 12.47 -8.36
CA PRO A 74 9.15 12.38 -6.94
C PRO A 74 8.81 13.63 -6.11
N LYS A 75 8.59 14.78 -6.75
CA LYS A 75 8.19 16.01 -6.08
C LYS A 75 6.72 16.01 -5.64
N ILE A 76 5.87 15.22 -6.31
CA ILE A 76 4.46 15.14 -5.96
C ILE A 76 4.31 14.48 -4.59
N LYS A 77 3.61 15.18 -3.69
CA LYS A 77 3.21 14.63 -2.39
C LYS A 77 2.01 13.71 -2.58
N ILE A 78 1.88 12.69 -1.72
CA ILE A 78 0.76 11.74 -1.79
C ILE A 78 0.12 11.64 -0.41
N LEU A 79 -1.17 11.94 -0.32
CA LEU A 79 -2.06 11.64 0.79
C LEU A 79 -2.99 10.51 0.38
N VAL A 80 -2.88 9.39 1.07
CA VAL A 80 -3.75 8.23 0.85
C VAL A 80 -4.96 8.35 1.75
N LEU A 81 -6.15 8.17 1.16
CA LEU A 81 -7.43 8.08 1.84
C LEU A 81 -8.01 6.69 1.58
N THR A 82 -8.20 5.88 2.61
CA THR A 82 -8.67 4.50 2.46
C THR A 82 -9.72 4.12 3.50
N GLN A 83 -10.61 3.19 3.17
CA GLN A 83 -11.52 2.59 4.14
C GLN A 83 -10.84 1.47 4.94
N LEU A 84 -9.92 0.75 4.32
CA LEU A 84 -9.19 -0.35 4.95
C LEU A 84 -7.85 0.13 5.49
N ILE A 85 -7.80 0.32 6.80
CA ILE A 85 -6.56 0.57 7.53
C ILE A 85 -6.11 -0.76 8.12
N SER A 86 -5.11 -1.38 7.48
CA SER A 86 -4.43 -2.56 8.00
C SER A 86 -2.93 -2.30 8.11
N GLU A 87 -2.26 -2.98 9.04
CA GLU A 87 -0.81 -2.88 9.20
C GLU A 87 -0.07 -3.14 7.89
N LEU A 88 -0.53 -4.12 7.09
CA LEU A 88 0.09 -4.47 5.83
C LEU A 88 -0.06 -3.34 4.80
N SER A 89 -1.26 -2.75 4.66
CA SER A 89 -1.48 -1.63 3.75
C SER A 89 -0.65 -0.41 4.13
N VAL A 90 -0.64 -0.04 5.42
CA VAL A 90 0.16 1.09 5.91
C VAL A 90 1.66 0.82 5.76
N SER A 91 2.14 -0.39 6.07
CA SER A 91 3.54 -0.76 5.87
C SER A 91 3.98 -0.66 4.41
N ASN A 92 3.16 -1.15 3.48
CA ASN A 92 3.45 -1.10 2.05
C ASN A 92 3.51 0.34 1.52
N LEU A 93 2.64 1.20 2.00
CA LEU A 93 2.60 2.61 1.58
C LEU A 93 3.74 3.43 2.20
N ILE A 94 4.15 3.13 3.45
CA ILE A 94 5.38 3.71 4.04
C ILE A 94 6.59 3.34 3.17
N LYS A 95 6.69 2.07 2.74
CA LYS A 95 7.75 1.62 1.81
C LYS A 95 7.66 2.31 0.45
N ALA A 96 6.45 2.59 -0.04
CA ALA A 96 6.21 3.34 -1.26
C ALA A 96 6.41 4.86 -1.10
N ARG A 97 6.79 5.33 0.10
CA ARG A 97 7.08 6.74 0.42
C ARG A 97 5.89 7.69 0.22
N ALA A 98 4.65 7.22 0.43
CA ALA A 98 3.53 8.15 0.55
C ALA A 98 3.76 9.10 1.73
N ASN A 99 3.19 10.29 1.68
CA ASN A 99 3.45 11.36 2.63
C ASN A 99 2.40 11.42 3.75
N GLY A 100 1.22 10.83 3.53
CA GLY A 100 0.17 10.79 4.53
C GLY A 100 -0.78 9.62 4.34
N TYR A 101 -1.45 9.26 5.43
CA TYR A 101 -2.39 8.14 5.52
C TYR A 101 -3.54 8.50 6.42
N CYS A 102 -4.74 8.43 5.88
CA CYS A 102 -5.96 8.72 6.62
C CYS A 102 -7.08 7.75 6.24
N SER A 103 -7.96 7.52 7.18
CA SER A 103 -9.26 6.94 6.90
C SER A 103 -10.09 7.86 6.00
N LYS A 104 -10.91 7.30 5.11
CA LYS A 104 -11.93 8.07 4.40
C LYS A 104 -13.00 8.68 5.33
N LEU A 105 -13.02 8.28 6.61
CA LEU A 105 -13.90 8.84 7.63
C LEU A 105 -13.31 10.10 8.31
N ILE A 106 -12.15 10.57 7.86
CA ILE A 106 -11.54 11.81 8.33
C ILE A 106 -12.48 13.00 8.12
N ASN A 107 -12.56 13.89 9.12
CA ASN A 107 -13.37 15.10 8.99
C ASN A 107 -12.64 16.20 8.17
N SER A 108 -13.40 17.19 7.71
CA SER A 108 -12.87 18.26 6.83
C SER A 108 -11.78 19.12 7.47
N SER A 109 -11.87 19.40 8.77
CA SER A 109 -10.83 20.17 9.47
C SER A 109 -9.53 19.37 9.63
N GLU A 110 -9.63 18.08 9.87
CA GLU A 110 -8.48 17.20 10.05
C GLU A 110 -7.77 16.94 8.70
N ILE A 111 -8.51 16.85 7.58
CA ILE A 111 -7.91 16.69 6.25
C ILE A 111 -7.16 17.95 5.83
N GLU A 112 -7.61 19.14 6.21
CA GLU A 112 -6.86 20.38 6.01
C GLU A 112 -5.53 20.37 6.77
N ILE A 113 -5.54 19.96 8.04
CA ILE A 113 -4.31 19.80 8.83
C ILE A 113 -3.35 18.82 8.15
N ALA A 114 -3.89 17.70 7.63
CA ALA A 114 -3.08 16.71 6.90
C ALA A 114 -2.40 17.33 5.67
N ILE A 115 -3.15 18.08 4.85
CA ILE A 115 -2.63 18.76 3.67
C ILE A 115 -1.51 19.73 4.07
N ARG A 116 -1.74 20.62 5.04
CA ARG A 116 -0.75 21.62 5.48
C ARG A 116 0.55 20.94 5.94
N LYS A 117 0.45 19.92 6.81
CA LYS A 117 1.64 19.19 7.30
C LYS A 117 2.41 18.50 6.17
N ILE A 118 1.69 17.88 5.24
CA ILE A 118 2.33 17.19 4.10
C ILE A 118 3.05 18.19 3.19
N MET A 119 2.46 19.36 2.95
CA MET A 119 3.09 20.41 2.16
C MET A 119 4.33 20.98 2.85
N ASP A 120 4.37 21.01 4.17
CA ASP A 120 5.54 21.35 4.99
C ASP A 120 6.57 20.21 5.11
N ASN A 121 6.51 19.21 4.24
CA ASN A 121 7.39 18.03 4.23
C ASN A 121 7.30 17.14 5.49
N GLN A 122 6.23 17.24 6.26
CA GLN A 122 5.95 16.34 7.37
C GLN A 122 5.14 15.14 6.88
N THR A 123 5.27 14.00 7.56
CA THR A 123 4.39 12.86 7.35
C THR A 123 3.16 12.98 8.25
N TYR A 124 1.98 12.67 7.71
CA TYR A 124 0.75 12.72 8.47
C TYR A 124 0.08 11.34 8.56
N PHE A 125 -0.40 11.03 9.75
CA PHE A 125 -1.26 9.87 10.03
C PHE A 125 -2.44 10.35 10.87
N ASP A 126 -3.64 9.96 10.50
CA ASP A 126 -4.82 10.22 11.35
C ASP A 126 -4.82 9.33 12.61
N SER A 127 -5.78 9.53 13.50
CA SER A 127 -5.87 8.81 14.78
C SER A 127 -5.97 7.29 14.59
N SER A 128 -6.76 6.83 13.62
CA SER A 128 -6.97 5.41 13.32
C SER A 128 -5.69 4.76 12.75
N THR A 129 -4.98 5.45 11.88
CA THR A 129 -3.70 4.97 11.34
C THR A 129 -2.59 5.00 12.41
N ARG A 130 -2.58 6.02 13.30
CA ARG A 130 -1.62 6.08 14.41
C ARG A 130 -1.78 4.94 15.39
N ALA A 131 -2.99 4.47 15.62
CA ALA A 131 -3.24 3.38 16.56
C ALA A 131 -2.49 2.09 16.20
N ILE A 132 -2.25 1.85 14.90
CA ILE A 132 -1.53 0.67 14.41
C ILE A 132 -0.02 0.90 14.19
N LEU A 133 0.45 2.16 14.27
CA LEU A 133 1.89 2.48 14.09
C LEU A 133 2.81 1.85 15.14
N PRO A 134 2.47 1.82 16.45
CA PRO A 134 3.30 1.16 17.46
C PRO A 134 3.52 -0.31 17.14
N GLU A 135 2.48 -1.03 16.74
CA GLU A 135 2.57 -2.43 16.31
C GLU A 135 3.47 -2.60 15.10
N LEU A 136 3.41 -1.68 14.13
CA LEU A 136 4.32 -1.65 12.98
C LEU A 136 5.77 -1.35 13.36
N LEU A 137 5.99 -0.51 14.35
CA LEU A 137 7.35 -0.19 14.86
C LEU A 137 7.90 -1.33 15.71
N GLU A 138 7.08 -1.95 16.56
CA GLU A 138 7.42 -3.18 17.25
C GLU A 138 7.67 -4.31 16.28
N TYR A 139 6.83 -4.45 15.25
CA TYR A 139 7.02 -5.42 14.18
C TYR A 139 8.35 -5.19 13.44
N LYS A 140 8.74 -3.95 13.15
CA LYS A 140 10.07 -3.61 12.60
C LYS A 140 11.21 -3.83 13.59
N SER A 141 10.98 -3.66 14.89
CA SER A 141 11.98 -3.90 15.92
C SER A 141 12.13 -5.38 16.28
N ILE A 142 11.05 -6.15 16.14
CA ILE A 142 11.02 -7.61 16.36
C ILE A 142 11.52 -8.33 15.11
N ILE A 143 11.18 -7.85 13.91
CA ILE A 143 11.87 -8.23 12.68
C ILE A 143 13.16 -7.41 12.64
N LYS A 144 14.15 -7.83 13.41
CA LYS A 144 15.53 -7.52 13.04
C LYS A 144 15.64 -7.84 11.54
N PRO A 145 16.29 -7.01 10.72
CA PRO A 145 16.60 -7.36 9.33
C PRO A 145 17.22 -8.77 9.19
N SER A 146 17.73 -9.33 10.31
CA SER A 146 18.27 -10.68 10.41
C SER A 146 17.25 -11.80 10.26
N THR A 147 15.97 -11.66 10.62
CA THR A 147 15.03 -12.81 10.62
C THR A 147 14.40 -13.05 9.25
N LEU A 148 14.04 -12.00 8.49
CA LEU A 148 13.66 -12.13 7.08
C LEU A 148 14.88 -12.48 6.21
N ASN A 149 16.05 -11.92 6.54
CA ASN A 149 17.29 -12.19 5.83
C ASN A 149 17.94 -13.53 6.23
N GLN A 150 17.53 -14.13 7.36
CA GLN A 150 18.06 -15.43 7.82
C GLN A 150 17.78 -16.53 6.78
N PHE A 151 16.62 -16.52 6.17
CA PHE A 151 16.24 -17.50 5.16
C PHE A 151 16.43 -17.00 3.71
N LYS A 152 16.85 -15.76 3.51
CA LYS A 152 17.01 -15.12 2.19
C LYS A 152 15.78 -15.32 1.28
N LEU A 153 14.58 -15.25 1.88
CA LEU A 153 13.33 -15.31 1.15
C LEU A 153 13.10 -13.99 0.39
N THR A 154 12.71 -14.09 -0.86
CA THR A 154 12.31 -12.95 -1.67
C THR A 154 10.86 -12.57 -1.36
N ASP A 155 10.45 -11.32 -1.66
CA ASP A 155 9.06 -10.88 -1.51
C ASP A 155 8.10 -11.82 -2.24
N ARG A 156 8.49 -12.31 -3.42
CA ARG A 156 7.71 -13.27 -4.21
C ARG A 156 7.54 -14.62 -3.52
N GLU A 157 8.57 -15.11 -2.85
CA GLU A 157 8.50 -16.35 -2.08
C GLU A 157 7.61 -16.16 -0.85
N ILE A 158 7.62 -14.99 -0.22
CA ILE A 158 6.73 -14.66 0.92
C ILE A 158 5.27 -14.61 0.45
N ASP A 159 4.97 -13.99 -0.71
CA ASP A 159 3.60 -13.97 -1.26
C ASP A 159 3.08 -15.38 -1.53
N ILE A 160 3.93 -16.25 -2.06
CA ILE A 160 3.59 -17.66 -2.29
C ILE A 160 3.29 -18.38 -0.97
N ILE A 161 4.12 -18.18 0.07
CA ILE A 161 3.89 -18.78 1.38
C ILE A 161 2.57 -18.29 2.00
N ARG A 162 2.22 -17.01 1.86
CA ARG A 162 0.93 -16.46 2.30
C ARG A 162 -0.25 -17.15 1.63
N LEU A 163 -0.22 -17.31 0.32
CA LEU A 163 -1.30 -17.97 -0.41
C LEU A 163 -1.38 -19.47 -0.06
N ILE A 164 -0.26 -20.14 0.20
CA ILE A 164 -0.23 -21.52 0.68
C ILE A 164 -0.83 -21.62 2.08
N SER A 165 -0.54 -20.69 2.98
CA SER A 165 -1.11 -20.66 4.33
C SER A 165 -2.64 -20.52 4.32
N GLN A 166 -3.17 -19.85 3.29
CA GLN A 166 -4.62 -19.75 3.00
C GLN A 166 -5.18 -20.99 2.27
N GLN A 167 -4.42 -22.09 2.24
CA GLN A 167 -4.82 -23.36 1.60
C GLN A 167 -5.11 -23.25 0.09
N LYS A 168 -4.51 -22.25 -0.60
CA LYS A 168 -4.68 -22.10 -2.04
C LYS A 168 -3.78 -23.09 -2.79
N ASP A 169 -4.31 -23.67 -3.85
CA ASP A 169 -3.59 -24.58 -4.73
C ASP A 169 -2.64 -23.86 -5.70
N ASN A 170 -1.82 -24.61 -6.40
CA ASN A 170 -0.83 -24.06 -7.32
C ASN A 170 -1.46 -23.33 -8.51
N GLU A 171 -2.66 -23.73 -8.96
CA GLU A 171 -3.36 -23.10 -10.07
C GLU A 171 -3.90 -21.72 -9.67
N TYR A 172 -4.52 -21.64 -8.49
CA TYR A 172 -5.00 -20.39 -7.93
C TYR A 172 -3.84 -19.41 -7.68
N ILE A 173 -2.75 -19.88 -7.06
CA ILE A 173 -1.54 -19.07 -6.81
C ILE A 173 -0.95 -18.56 -8.12
N ALA A 174 -0.86 -19.41 -9.13
CA ALA A 174 -0.35 -19.05 -10.45
C ALA A 174 -1.17 -17.94 -11.10
N LYS A 175 -2.51 -18.05 -11.02
CA LYS A 175 -3.46 -17.04 -11.52
C LYS A 175 -3.29 -15.69 -10.81
N ILE A 176 -3.30 -15.70 -9.47
CA ILE A 176 -3.17 -14.45 -8.67
C ILE A 176 -1.83 -13.77 -8.90
N LEU A 177 -0.78 -14.57 -9.03
CA LEU A 177 0.58 -14.05 -9.16
C LEU A 177 1.03 -13.87 -10.62
N ASN A 178 0.16 -14.15 -11.59
CA ASN A 178 0.42 -14.05 -13.02
C ASN A 178 1.70 -14.81 -13.47
N ILE A 179 1.82 -16.08 -13.04
CA ILE A 179 2.92 -16.98 -13.37
C ILE A 179 2.35 -18.38 -13.72
N SER A 180 3.18 -19.30 -14.22
CA SER A 180 2.72 -20.66 -14.47
C SER A 180 2.64 -21.51 -13.18
N PRO A 181 1.75 -22.53 -13.09
CA PRO A 181 1.74 -23.47 -11.97
C PRO A 181 3.09 -24.17 -11.76
N ARG A 182 3.81 -24.44 -12.82
CA ARG A 182 5.19 -24.98 -12.78
C ARG A 182 6.16 -24.00 -12.12
N THR A 183 5.98 -22.72 -12.34
CA THR A 183 6.79 -21.67 -11.68
C THR A 183 6.49 -21.61 -10.18
N VAL A 184 5.22 -21.76 -9.78
CA VAL A 184 4.84 -21.85 -8.37
C VAL A 184 5.51 -23.04 -7.71
N GLU A 185 5.49 -24.20 -8.34
CA GLU A 185 6.14 -25.42 -7.83
C GLU A 185 7.65 -25.24 -7.68
N ASN A 186 8.30 -24.57 -8.62
CA ASN A 186 9.73 -24.26 -8.51
C ASN A 186 10.03 -23.31 -7.34
N HIS A 187 9.17 -22.32 -7.10
CA HIS A 187 9.29 -21.45 -5.91
C HIS A 187 9.12 -22.25 -4.62
N ARG A 188 8.12 -23.14 -4.53
CA ARG A 188 7.91 -24.01 -3.35
C ARG A 188 9.15 -24.81 -3.01
N ARG A 189 9.78 -25.43 -4.00
CA ARG A 189 11.04 -26.19 -3.80
C ARG A 189 12.19 -25.30 -3.29
N ARG A 190 12.34 -24.12 -3.87
CA ARG A 190 13.36 -23.14 -3.42
C ARG A 190 13.10 -22.64 -2.01
N ILE A 191 11.85 -22.40 -1.64
CA ILE A 191 11.44 -21.99 -0.30
C ILE A 191 11.81 -23.08 0.72
N ILE A 192 11.47 -24.34 0.45
CA ILE A 192 11.83 -25.48 1.30
C ILE A 192 13.33 -25.58 1.50
N GLN A 193 14.11 -25.44 0.41
CA GLN A 193 15.58 -25.46 0.49
C GLN A 193 16.14 -24.28 1.29
N LYS A 194 15.68 -23.06 1.07
CA LYS A 194 16.14 -21.86 1.76
C LYS A 194 15.84 -21.88 3.25
N THR A 195 14.70 -22.45 3.63
CA THR A 195 14.26 -22.54 5.02
C THR A 195 14.77 -23.79 5.74
N ASN A 196 15.43 -24.69 5.00
CA ASN A 196 15.92 -25.99 5.50
C ASN A 196 14.82 -26.80 6.20
N GLN A 197 13.60 -26.78 5.63
CA GLN A 197 12.46 -27.52 6.13
C GLN A 197 12.24 -28.81 5.32
N LYS A 198 11.45 -29.76 5.89
CA LYS A 198 11.17 -31.05 5.22
C LYS A 198 10.08 -30.91 4.15
N ASN A 199 9.14 -30.03 4.37
CA ASN A 199 7.97 -29.83 3.50
C ASN A 199 7.44 -28.39 3.64
N ILE A 200 6.47 -28.04 2.81
CA ILE A 200 5.92 -26.70 2.78
C ILE A 200 5.05 -26.37 4.01
N THR A 201 4.46 -27.35 4.66
CA THR A 201 3.68 -27.17 5.89
C THR A 201 4.60 -26.75 7.03
N ASP A 202 5.79 -27.37 7.12
CA ASP A 202 6.80 -26.99 8.11
C ASP A 202 7.30 -25.55 7.84
N VAL A 203 7.40 -25.14 6.57
CA VAL A 203 7.71 -23.75 6.19
C VAL A 203 6.64 -22.80 6.69
N VAL A 204 5.36 -23.08 6.46
CA VAL A 204 4.25 -22.25 6.96
C VAL A 204 4.32 -22.13 8.48
N THR A 205 4.51 -23.26 9.19
CA THR A 205 4.66 -23.26 10.65
C THR A 205 5.87 -22.43 11.11
N LEU A 206 7.00 -22.54 10.43
CA LEU A 206 8.21 -21.78 10.71
C LEU A 206 8.00 -20.28 10.50
N THR A 207 7.33 -19.91 9.41
CA THR A 207 7.08 -18.50 9.06
C THR A 207 6.07 -17.85 10.01
N LEU A 208 5.07 -18.61 10.51
CA LEU A 208 4.18 -18.16 11.57
C LEU A 208 4.91 -17.99 12.91
N LYS A 209 5.73 -18.97 13.33
CA LYS A 209 6.52 -18.89 14.55
C LYS A 209 7.48 -17.70 14.55
N ASN A 210 8.07 -17.39 13.40
CA ASN A 210 8.96 -16.25 13.24
C ASN A 210 8.23 -14.95 12.87
N ARG A 211 6.89 -14.97 12.92
CA ARG A 211 6.02 -13.82 12.56
C ARG A 211 6.31 -13.20 11.18
N ILE A 212 6.82 -14.01 10.25
CA ILE A 212 7.01 -13.61 8.84
C ILE A 212 5.64 -13.51 8.15
N ILE A 213 4.69 -14.36 8.59
CA ILE A 213 3.28 -14.32 8.21
C ILE A 213 2.46 -14.28 9.51
N LYS A 214 1.37 -13.52 9.53
CA LYS A 214 0.47 -13.43 10.68
C LYS A 214 -0.66 -14.47 10.58
N LEU A 215 -1.15 -14.93 11.74
CA LEU A 215 -2.32 -15.82 11.82
C LEU A 215 -3.59 -15.19 11.19
N GLU A 216 -3.70 -13.87 11.21
CA GLU A 216 -4.81 -13.11 10.62
C GLU A 216 -4.76 -13.06 9.08
N GLU A 217 -3.67 -13.54 8.49
CA GLU A 217 -3.49 -13.65 7.03
C GLU A 217 -3.87 -15.07 6.50
N LEU A 218 -4.35 -15.95 7.42
CA LEU A 218 -4.87 -17.27 7.11
C LEU A 218 -6.38 -17.21 6.80
#